data_36903e8d821880dd4e59321161b6dfb6
#
_entry.id   36903e8d821880dd4e59321161b6dfb6
#
_cell.length_a   1.000
_cell.length_b   1.000
_cell.length_c   1.000
_cell.angle_alpha   90.00
_cell.angle_beta   90.00
_cell.angle_gamma   90.00
#
_symmetry.space_group_name_H-M   'P 1'
#
loop_
_entity.id
_entity.type
_entity.pdbx_description
1 polymer ?
#
loop_
_entity_poly.entity_id
_entity_poly.type
_entity_poly.pdbx_seq_one_letter_code
_entity_poly.pdbx_strand_id
1 'polypeptide(L)'
;MTNRERERLTLDFGKPDRGAVEETFYPWVLACQRFKKEGMPAEIADGAKDITNDIVGKGENDNPEKYLPVSWGEGVMAYEDYLGFDPVRRVHFVLPFRRFEEVIIEETPEHVIKQDIFGRQNIRRIDSEIEIEYKPIISGWDDWKRMKEHAEAELEKHFTDEKIKAAYAPLEEAHQRGDYSIRLNLEGFFWIPRELLGIEKHMFAFYDEPELLHDICEYVLSVYTRYLPKVLDACHPDLVYMMEDLSGKDGPMISGDMFDEFVGAYYQRLFPVIREHGVGNIFVDTDGDFMMMIPNFLKAGVDGFLPMDVNAGMDIVKVRERFPELKIIGGYNKLMIAEGKEAIDKEFERILPIVRQGGYIVGADHQVPPSASLENYRYYISRLHEVMKQCGSDL
;
A
#
# COMPACT_ATOMS: atom_id res chain seq x y z
N MET A 1 8.60 -21.29 15.57
CA MET A 1 8.48 -20.71 14.21
C MET A 1 8.80 -19.24 14.30
N THR A 2 9.58 -18.69 13.37
CA THR A 2 9.87 -17.24 13.32
C THR A 2 8.68 -16.46 12.75
N ASN A 3 8.62 -15.14 12.96
CA ASN A 3 7.54 -14.31 12.41
C ASN A 3 7.53 -14.34 10.86
N ARG A 4 8.70 -14.22 10.26
CA ARG A 4 8.89 -14.32 8.80
C ARG A 4 8.42 -15.66 8.23
N GLU A 5 8.78 -16.77 8.88
CA GLU A 5 8.37 -18.11 8.45
C GLU A 5 6.85 -18.30 8.59
N ARG A 6 6.25 -17.75 9.65
CA ARG A 6 4.80 -17.78 9.90
C ARG A 6 4.04 -17.04 8.83
N GLU A 7 4.44 -15.81 8.49
CA GLU A 7 3.81 -15.02 7.43
C GLU A 7 3.87 -15.77 6.09
N ARG A 8 5.06 -16.26 5.72
CA ARG A 8 5.25 -17.02 4.49
C ARG A 8 4.32 -18.23 4.42
N LEU A 9 4.28 -19.05 5.47
CA LEU A 9 3.41 -20.24 5.50
C LEU A 9 1.93 -19.85 5.49
N THR A 10 1.54 -18.77 6.15
CA THR A 10 0.17 -18.27 6.12
C THR A 10 -0.26 -17.93 4.68
N LEU A 11 0.58 -17.20 3.93
CA LEU A 11 0.27 -16.80 2.55
C LEU A 11 0.42 -17.94 1.54
N ASP A 12 1.33 -18.89 1.78
CA ASP A 12 1.59 -20.00 0.86
C ASP A 12 0.67 -21.22 1.09
N PHE A 13 -0.48 -21.02 1.73
CA PHE A 13 -1.41 -22.12 2.07
C PHE A 13 -0.76 -23.24 2.89
N GLY A 14 0.25 -22.91 3.69
CA GLY A 14 0.94 -23.88 4.52
C GLY A 14 0.27 -24.09 5.88
N LYS A 15 0.94 -24.83 6.77
CA LYS A 15 0.51 -25.09 8.15
C LYS A 15 1.44 -24.39 9.15
N PRO A 16 1.23 -23.10 9.45
CA PRO A 16 1.96 -22.44 10.50
C PRO A 16 1.54 -22.94 11.90
N ASP A 17 2.32 -22.60 12.93
CA ASP A 17 1.92 -22.80 14.33
C ASP A 17 0.65 -22.02 14.71
N ARG A 18 0.46 -20.89 14.09
CA ARG A 18 -0.75 -20.06 13.93
C ARG A 18 -0.58 -19.19 12.69
N GLY A 19 -1.64 -18.62 12.17
CA GLY A 19 -1.52 -17.60 11.12
C GLY A 19 -0.86 -16.33 11.65
N ALA A 20 -0.31 -15.53 10.73
CA ALA A 20 0.24 -14.22 11.04
C ALA A 20 -0.86 -13.29 11.60
N VAL A 21 -0.53 -12.53 12.63
CA VAL A 21 -1.42 -11.56 13.28
C VAL A 21 -0.87 -10.17 13.04
N GLU A 22 -1.47 -9.44 12.16
CA GLU A 22 -1.02 -8.11 11.73
C GLU A 22 -2.22 -7.21 11.47
N GLU A 23 -1.94 -5.91 11.32
CA GLU A 23 -2.93 -4.97 10.80
C GLU A 23 -2.55 -4.59 9.36
N THR A 24 -3.53 -4.60 8.46
CA THR A 24 -3.32 -4.24 7.04
C THR A 24 -2.85 -2.80 6.93
N PHE A 25 -3.61 -1.89 7.53
CA PHE A 25 -3.27 -0.49 7.71
C PHE A 25 -3.50 -0.07 9.14
N TYR A 26 -2.63 0.78 9.69
CA TYR A 26 -2.80 1.28 11.05
C TYR A 26 -4.03 2.20 11.17
N PRO A 27 -4.55 2.42 12.40
CA PRO A 27 -5.73 3.27 12.59
C PRO A 27 -5.50 4.71 12.10
N TRP A 28 -6.57 5.39 11.69
CA TRP A 28 -6.53 6.81 11.40
C TRP A 28 -5.98 7.63 12.58
N VAL A 29 -5.30 8.74 12.29
CA VAL A 29 -4.78 9.66 13.31
C VAL A 29 -5.85 10.05 14.34
N LEU A 30 -7.07 10.32 13.88
CA LEU A 30 -8.21 10.61 14.77
C LEU A 30 -8.62 9.42 15.64
N ALA A 31 -8.48 8.19 15.14
CA ALA A 31 -8.71 6.99 15.95
C ALA A 31 -7.63 6.85 17.03
N CYS A 32 -6.35 7.05 16.70
CA CYS A 32 -5.25 7.07 17.66
C CYS A 32 -5.44 8.15 18.73
N GLN A 33 -5.90 9.35 18.36
CA GLN A 33 -6.23 10.42 19.31
C GLN A 33 -7.37 10.03 20.26
N ARG A 34 -8.37 9.30 19.75
CA ARG A 34 -9.44 8.75 20.57
C ARG A 34 -8.89 7.68 21.51
N PHE A 35 -8.11 6.73 21.01
CA PHE A 35 -7.50 5.67 21.82
C PHE A 35 -6.65 6.23 22.97
N LYS A 36 -5.91 7.31 22.72
CA LYS A 36 -5.17 8.04 23.75
C LYS A 36 -6.09 8.59 24.85
N LYS A 37 -7.22 9.20 24.49
CA LYS A 37 -8.22 9.69 25.47
C LYS A 37 -8.89 8.56 26.24
N GLU A 38 -9.00 7.38 25.67
CA GLU A 38 -9.60 6.18 26.27
C GLU A 38 -8.58 5.31 27.03
N GLY A 39 -7.32 5.77 27.18
CA GLY A 39 -6.32 5.16 28.05
C GLY A 39 -5.25 4.33 27.36
N MET A 40 -5.05 4.47 26.03
CA MET A 40 -3.82 4.02 25.40
C MET A 40 -2.67 4.94 25.83
N PRO A 41 -1.48 4.40 26.18
CA PRO A 41 -0.33 5.24 26.46
C PRO A 41 -0.05 6.25 25.36
N ALA A 42 0.32 7.47 25.75
CA ALA A 42 0.47 8.56 24.78
C ALA A 42 1.56 8.28 23.75
N GLU A 43 2.68 7.71 24.19
CA GLU A 43 3.81 7.33 23.34
C GLU A 43 3.42 6.27 22.29
N ILE A 44 2.51 5.36 22.63
CA ILE A 44 2.01 4.32 21.71
C ILE A 44 1.05 4.95 20.68
N ALA A 45 0.07 5.72 21.14
CA ALA A 45 -0.92 6.34 20.26
C ALA A 45 -0.29 7.40 19.33
N ASP A 46 0.70 8.13 19.82
CA ASP A 46 1.41 9.15 19.03
C ASP A 46 2.41 8.50 18.05
N GLY A 47 3.03 7.37 18.41
CA GLY A 47 3.87 6.59 17.52
C GLY A 47 3.11 6.00 16.33
N ALA A 48 1.85 5.61 16.53
CA ALA A 48 1.01 5.13 15.45
C ALA A 48 0.64 6.22 14.43
N LYS A 49 0.68 7.50 14.79
CA LYS A 49 0.44 8.61 13.84
C LYS A 49 1.45 8.68 12.72
N ASP A 50 2.69 8.39 13.04
CA ASP A 50 3.79 8.51 12.08
C ASP A 50 3.65 7.49 10.95
N ILE A 51 2.97 6.38 11.22
CA ILE A 51 2.72 5.32 10.22
C ILE A 51 1.59 5.70 9.25
N THR A 52 0.51 6.29 9.75
CA THR A 52 -0.65 6.65 8.90
C THR A 52 -0.34 7.82 7.96
N ASN A 53 0.64 8.66 8.32
CA ASN A 53 1.12 9.74 7.48
C ASN A 53 2.17 9.28 6.47
N ASP A 54 2.87 8.18 6.73
CA ASP A 54 3.94 7.65 5.88
C ASP A 54 3.43 7.11 4.53
N ILE A 55 2.19 6.62 4.47
CA ILE A 55 1.59 6.12 3.23
C ILE A 55 1.30 7.27 2.24
N VAL A 56 1.16 8.50 2.73
CA VAL A 56 0.76 9.66 1.93
C VAL A 56 1.83 10.76 1.88
N GLY A 57 3.03 10.52 2.40
CA GLY A 57 4.15 11.45 2.29
C GLY A 57 4.12 12.64 3.26
N LYS A 58 3.75 12.40 4.52
CA LYS A 58 3.86 13.38 5.60
C LYS A 58 4.43 12.72 6.87
N GLY A 59 5.70 12.51 6.94
CA GLY A 59 6.39 11.99 8.11
C GLY A 59 7.88 12.23 8.02
N GLU A 60 8.70 11.47 8.74
CA GLU A 60 10.17 11.48 8.55
C GLU A 60 10.58 11.16 7.10
N ASN A 61 9.66 10.59 6.32
CA ASN A 61 9.82 10.35 4.89
C ASN A 61 9.71 11.62 4.04
N ASP A 62 9.22 12.73 4.60
CA ASP A 62 9.29 14.06 3.96
C ASP A 62 10.71 14.61 3.90
N ASN A 63 11.68 13.87 4.41
CA ASN A 63 13.07 14.22 4.16
C ASN A 63 13.37 14.02 2.67
N PRO A 64 13.58 15.12 1.91
CA PRO A 64 13.81 15.07 0.47
C PRO A 64 15.05 14.26 0.05
N GLU A 65 15.81 13.76 0.99
CA GLU A 65 16.98 12.91 0.75
C GLU A 65 16.68 11.40 0.79
N LYS A 66 15.43 10.99 1.15
CA LYS A 66 15.06 9.58 1.30
C LYS A 66 14.13 9.09 0.19
N TYR A 67 14.66 8.62 -0.92
CA TYR A 67 13.90 7.91 -1.97
C TYR A 67 13.68 6.42 -1.68
N LEU A 68 14.30 5.91 -0.64
CA LEU A 68 14.24 4.52 -0.20
C LEU A 68 13.83 4.48 1.28
N PRO A 69 12.64 5.01 1.62
CA PRO A 69 12.20 5.09 2.99
C PRO A 69 11.86 3.71 3.54
N VAL A 70 12.06 3.57 4.84
CA VAL A 70 11.69 2.39 5.60
C VAL A 70 10.71 2.82 6.68
N SER A 71 9.46 2.35 6.58
CA SER A 71 8.40 2.65 7.56
C SER A 71 8.56 1.74 8.77
N TRP A 72 9.33 2.16 9.78
CA TRP A 72 9.57 1.36 10.97
C TRP A 72 10.20 2.16 12.12
N GLY A 73 9.78 3.34 12.37
CA GLY A 73 10.25 4.10 13.54
C GLY A 73 10.00 3.34 14.84
N GLU A 74 10.67 3.77 15.93
CA GLU A 74 10.47 3.21 17.28
C GLU A 74 8.99 3.21 17.68
N GLY A 75 8.21 4.18 17.22
CA GLY A 75 6.78 4.27 17.47
C GLY A 75 5.97 3.12 16.84
N VAL A 76 6.34 2.67 15.63
CA VAL A 76 5.72 1.51 14.97
C VAL A 76 5.97 0.25 15.77
N MET A 77 7.22 0.01 16.12
CA MET A 77 7.62 -1.18 16.89
C MET A 77 6.90 -1.21 18.24
N ALA A 78 6.86 -0.08 18.95
CA ALA A 78 6.17 0.03 20.22
C ALA A 78 4.66 -0.24 20.09
N TYR A 79 4.03 0.17 18.99
CA TYR A 79 2.63 -0.07 18.71
C TYR A 79 2.35 -1.55 18.42
N GLU A 80 3.17 -2.18 17.58
CA GLU A 80 3.09 -3.61 17.27
C GLU A 80 3.27 -4.45 18.56
N ASP A 81 4.29 -4.18 19.35
CA ASP A 81 4.55 -4.87 20.62
C ASP A 81 3.41 -4.69 21.63
N TYR A 82 2.90 -3.46 21.78
CA TYR A 82 1.81 -3.15 22.73
C TYR A 82 0.53 -3.91 22.43
N LEU A 83 0.22 -4.12 21.14
CA LEU A 83 -0.98 -4.80 20.69
C LEU A 83 -0.75 -6.28 20.37
N GLY A 84 0.51 -6.73 20.36
CA GLY A 84 0.87 -8.12 20.11
C GLY A 84 0.79 -8.52 18.64
N PHE A 85 1.01 -7.60 17.72
CA PHE A 85 1.12 -7.89 16.30
C PHE A 85 2.46 -8.54 15.96
N ASP A 86 2.47 -9.40 14.96
CA ASP A 86 3.69 -9.87 14.33
C ASP A 86 4.32 -8.71 13.54
N PRO A 87 5.60 -8.41 13.73
CA PRO A 87 6.20 -7.23 13.14
C PRO A 87 6.43 -7.38 11.63
N VAL A 88 6.07 -6.33 10.90
CA VAL A 88 6.31 -6.19 9.46
C VAL A 88 7.08 -4.91 9.19
N ARG A 89 8.08 -4.98 8.32
CA ARG A 89 8.82 -3.79 7.86
C ARG A 89 8.40 -3.45 6.43
N ARG A 90 7.84 -2.27 6.25
CA ARG A 90 7.46 -1.77 4.94
C ARG A 90 8.58 -0.89 4.42
N VAL A 91 9.04 -1.20 3.23
CA VAL A 91 10.04 -0.42 2.51
C VAL A 91 9.43 0.07 1.20
N HIS A 92 9.86 1.22 0.73
CA HIS A 92 9.30 1.82 -0.48
C HIS A 92 10.41 2.12 -1.47
N PHE A 93 10.11 1.91 -2.74
CA PHE A 93 10.88 2.47 -3.84
C PHE A 93 10.07 3.64 -4.39
N VAL A 94 10.41 4.85 -3.95
CA VAL A 94 9.71 6.07 -4.37
C VAL A 94 10.29 6.54 -5.70
N LEU A 95 9.46 6.61 -6.73
CA LEU A 95 9.87 7.14 -8.02
C LEU A 95 10.21 8.64 -7.93
N PRO A 96 11.23 9.12 -8.66
CA PRO A 96 11.78 10.46 -8.50
C PRO A 96 10.96 11.55 -9.21
N PHE A 97 9.65 11.40 -9.25
CA PHE A 97 8.73 12.41 -9.79
C PHE A 97 8.23 13.39 -8.74
N ARG A 98 8.61 13.18 -7.48
CA ARG A 98 8.16 13.91 -6.31
C ARG A 98 9.33 14.72 -5.76
N ARG A 99 9.06 15.64 -4.86
CA ARG A 99 9.99 16.46 -4.08
C ARG A 99 10.28 17.80 -4.70
N PHE A 100 9.19 18.48 -4.97
CA PHE A 100 9.19 19.90 -5.23
C PHE A 100 9.11 20.69 -3.93
N GLU A 101 9.54 21.92 -3.96
CA GLU A 101 9.36 22.85 -2.85
C GLU A 101 7.88 23.21 -2.72
N GLU A 102 7.35 23.19 -1.50
CA GLU A 102 6.01 23.73 -1.24
C GLU A 102 6.04 25.24 -1.41
N VAL A 103 5.22 25.78 -2.32
CA VAL A 103 5.18 27.20 -2.64
C VAL A 103 3.74 27.68 -2.72
N ILE A 104 3.44 28.80 -2.04
CA ILE A 104 2.19 29.54 -2.29
C ILE A 104 2.35 30.26 -3.61
N ILE A 105 1.54 29.87 -4.61
CA ILE A 105 1.55 30.45 -5.95
C ILE A 105 0.68 31.71 -5.99
N GLU A 106 -0.48 31.64 -5.34
CA GLU A 106 -1.44 32.73 -5.29
C GLU A 106 -2.21 32.71 -3.97
N GLU A 107 -2.39 33.88 -3.36
CA GLU A 107 -3.23 34.06 -2.20
C GLU A 107 -4.14 35.27 -2.41
N THR A 108 -5.44 35.05 -2.29
CA THR A 108 -6.49 36.04 -2.41
C THR A 108 -7.40 36.03 -1.18
N PRO A 109 -8.31 37.00 -0.98
CA PRO A 109 -9.32 36.90 0.07
C PRO A 109 -10.28 35.70 -0.05
N GLU A 110 -10.33 35.07 -1.21
CA GLU A 110 -11.30 34.02 -1.54
C GLU A 110 -10.67 32.62 -1.54
N HIS A 111 -9.41 32.52 -1.97
CA HIS A 111 -8.71 31.22 -2.11
C HIS A 111 -7.19 31.33 -1.98
N VAL A 112 -6.57 30.17 -1.74
CA VAL A 112 -5.11 29.96 -1.82
C VAL A 112 -4.83 28.88 -2.86
N ILE A 113 -3.89 29.15 -3.78
CA ILE A 113 -3.31 28.16 -4.67
C ILE A 113 -1.88 27.88 -4.19
N LYS A 114 -1.60 26.61 -3.89
CA LYS A 114 -0.26 26.17 -3.50
C LYS A 114 0.22 25.03 -4.39
N GLN A 115 1.52 24.97 -4.61
CA GLN A 115 2.20 23.77 -5.09
C GLN A 115 2.55 22.92 -3.89
N ASP A 116 2.23 21.63 -3.96
CA ASP A 116 2.64 20.65 -2.95
C ASP A 116 4.01 20.03 -3.27
N ILE A 117 4.49 19.15 -2.37
CA ILE A 117 5.77 18.44 -2.54
C ILE A 117 5.81 17.51 -3.76
N PHE A 118 4.66 17.18 -4.33
CA PHE A 118 4.55 16.40 -5.56
C PHE A 118 4.61 17.26 -6.82
N GLY A 119 4.61 18.59 -6.67
CA GLY A 119 4.55 19.53 -7.78
C GLY A 119 3.14 19.79 -8.31
N ARG A 120 2.09 19.22 -7.69
CA ARG A 120 0.70 19.50 -8.03
C ARG A 120 0.31 20.87 -7.50
N GLN A 121 -0.52 21.57 -8.26
CA GLN A 121 -1.14 22.81 -7.78
C GLN A 121 -2.53 22.47 -7.25
N ASN A 122 -2.75 22.81 -5.98
CA ASN A 122 -4.02 22.61 -5.30
C ASN A 122 -4.63 23.97 -4.98
N ILE A 123 -5.95 24.09 -5.14
CA ILE A 123 -6.72 25.27 -4.74
C ILE A 123 -7.56 24.96 -3.50
N ARG A 124 -7.53 25.86 -2.53
CA ARG A 124 -8.35 25.78 -1.32
C ARG A 124 -9.06 27.11 -1.10
N ARG A 125 -10.36 27.08 -0.92
CA ARG A 125 -11.11 28.26 -0.49
C ARG A 125 -10.75 28.65 0.94
N ILE A 126 -10.76 29.94 1.26
CA ILE A 126 -10.42 30.43 2.62
C ILE A 126 -11.41 29.91 3.68
N ASP A 127 -12.67 29.68 3.31
CA ASP A 127 -13.74 29.18 4.17
C ASP A 127 -13.85 27.63 4.17
N SER A 128 -12.89 26.92 3.62
CA SER A 128 -12.88 25.44 3.51
C SER A 128 -11.51 24.88 3.91
N GLU A 129 -11.51 23.65 4.48
CA GLU A 129 -10.29 22.87 4.68
C GLU A 129 -10.03 21.88 3.53
N ILE A 130 -10.94 21.81 2.56
CA ILE A 130 -10.84 20.90 1.42
C ILE A 130 -9.95 21.51 0.36
N GLU A 131 -8.88 20.82 0.02
CA GLU A 131 -8.03 21.12 -1.13
C GLU A 131 -8.50 20.33 -2.35
N ILE A 132 -8.56 21.00 -3.49
CA ILE A 132 -8.95 20.41 -4.78
C ILE A 132 -7.78 20.58 -5.73
N GLU A 133 -7.49 19.55 -6.52
CA GLU A 133 -6.50 19.68 -7.58
C GLU A 133 -6.87 20.80 -8.54
N TYR A 134 -5.95 21.75 -8.75
CA TYR A 134 -6.10 22.89 -9.65
C TYR A 134 -5.37 22.68 -10.96
N LYS A 135 -4.15 22.15 -10.89
CA LYS A 135 -3.38 21.75 -12.05
C LYS A 135 -2.59 20.48 -11.75
N PRO A 136 -2.57 19.53 -12.68
CA PRO A 136 -1.72 18.34 -12.57
C PRO A 136 -0.23 18.72 -12.64
N ILE A 137 0.62 17.76 -12.34
CA ILE A 137 2.07 17.90 -12.43
C ILE A 137 2.48 18.11 -13.89
N ILE A 138 1.91 17.33 -14.79
CA ILE A 138 2.17 17.41 -16.23
C ILE A 138 0.88 17.63 -17.02
N SER A 139 0.95 18.51 -18.03
CA SER A 139 -0.17 18.83 -18.90
C SER A 139 0.03 18.33 -20.34
N GLY A 140 1.17 17.73 -20.65
CA GLY A 140 1.51 17.20 -21.97
C GLY A 140 2.99 16.86 -22.13
N TRP A 141 3.40 16.64 -23.36
CA TRP A 141 4.75 16.18 -23.73
C TRP A 141 5.90 17.05 -23.25
N ASP A 142 5.75 18.37 -23.29
CA ASP A 142 6.82 19.29 -22.86
C ASP A 142 7.04 19.23 -21.35
N ASP A 143 5.98 19.14 -20.57
CA ASP A 143 6.08 18.95 -19.12
C ASP A 143 6.67 17.59 -18.78
N TRP A 144 6.22 16.55 -19.48
CA TRP A 144 6.74 15.19 -19.30
C TRP A 144 8.23 15.09 -19.61
N LYS A 145 8.70 15.75 -20.66
CA LYS A 145 10.13 15.81 -20.98
C LYS A 145 10.94 16.44 -19.86
N ARG A 146 10.48 17.57 -19.31
CA ARG A 146 11.13 18.24 -18.17
C ARG A 146 11.12 17.35 -16.92
N MET A 147 10.01 16.63 -16.69
CA MET A 147 9.90 15.68 -15.58
C MET A 147 10.91 14.53 -15.73
N LYS A 148 11.09 13.96 -16.92
CA LYS A 148 12.11 12.93 -17.15
C LYS A 148 13.53 13.47 -16.89
N GLU A 149 13.84 14.67 -17.32
CA GLU A 149 15.15 15.31 -17.07
C GLU A 149 15.39 15.51 -15.55
N HIS A 150 14.38 15.97 -14.82
CA HIS A 150 14.43 16.07 -13.36
C HIS A 150 14.64 14.69 -12.71
N ALA A 151 13.84 13.71 -13.09
CA ALA A 151 13.91 12.36 -12.53
C ALA A 151 15.28 11.70 -12.76
N GLU A 152 15.89 11.83 -13.93
CA GLU A 152 17.24 11.30 -14.19
C GLU A 152 18.29 11.94 -13.26
N ALA A 153 18.23 13.26 -13.05
CA ALA A 153 19.15 13.95 -12.15
C ALA A 153 19.00 13.46 -10.68
N GLU A 154 17.77 13.23 -10.24
CA GLU A 154 17.49 12.71 -8.91
C GLU A 154 17.91 11.23 -8.77
N LEU A 155 17.71 10.41 -9.81
CA LEU A 155 18.15 9.02 -9.83
C LEU A 155 19.69 8.92 -9.72
N GLU A 156 20.44 9.68 -10.52
CA GLU A 156 21.90 9.70 -10.45
C GLU A 156 22.41 10.10 -9.06
N LYS A 157 21.73 11.06 -8.42
CA LYS A 157 22.11 11.58 -7.11
C LYS A 157 21.77 10.64 -5.96
N HIS A 158 20.62 9.95 -6.01
CA HIS A 158 20.04 9.26 -4.85
C HIS A 158 20.05 7.74 -4.94
N PHE A 159 20.15 7.14 -6.13
CA PHE A 159 20.09 5.69 -6.31
C PHE A 159 21.48 5.06 -6.59
N THR A 160 22.50 5.54 -5.92
CA THR A 160 23.83 4.90 -5.97
C THR A 160 23.83 3.59 -5.19
N ASP A 161 24.67 2.64 -5.57
CA ASP A 161 24.80 1.34 -4.89
C ASP A 161 25.12 1.51 -3.41
N GLU A 162 25.92 2.51 -3.06
CA GLU A 162 26.26 2.83 -1.68
C GLU A 162 25.04 3.29 -0.87
N LYS A 163 24.21 4.20 -1.41
CA LYS A 163 23.01 4.71 -0.76
C LYS A 163 21.94 3.64 -0.63
N ILE A 164 21.73 2.84 -1.68
CA ILE A 164 20.78 1.71 -1.63
C ILE A 164 21.20 0.73 -0.53
N LYS A 165 22.45 0.32 -0.51
CA LYS A 165 22.96 -0.60 0.51
C LYS A 165 22.84 -0.01 1.92
N ALA A 166 23.20 1.26 2.10
CA ALA A 166 23.13 1.93 3.39
C ALA A 166 21.69 2.04 3.92
N ALA A 167 20.69 2.25 3.04
CA ALA A 167 19.28 2.34 3.42
C ALA A 167 18.75 1.06 4.07
N TYR A 168 19.17 -0.11 3.58
CA TYR A 168 18.63 -1.40 4.01
C TYR A 168 19.54 -2.21 4.93
N ALA A 169 20.82 -1.84 5.07
CA ALA A 169 21.75 -2.53 5.97
C ALA A 169 21.25 -2.69 7.42
N PRO A 170 20.52 -1.72 8.02
CA PRO A 170 19.98 -1.89 9.37
C PRO A 170 18.92 -3.00 9.49
N LEU A 171 18.31 -3.42 8.36
CA LEU A 171 17.28 -4.46 8.36
C LEU A 171 17.86 -5.87 8.34
N GLU A 172 19.04 -6.06 7.76
CA GLU A 172 19.53 -7.36 7.29
C GLU A 172 19.62 -8.41 8.42
N GLU A 173 20.26 -8.09 9.53
CA GLU A 173 20.54 -9.07 10.59
C GLU A 173 19.25 -9.63 11.23
N ALA A 174 18.31 -8.76 11.60
CA ALA A 174 17.06 -9.17 12.23
C ALA A 174 16.12 -9.89 11.24
N HIS A 175 16.10 -9.46 9.96
CA HIS A 175 15.36 -10.14 8.92
C HIS A 175 15.91 -11.56 8.64
N GLN A 176 17.24 -11.74 8.61
CA GLN A 176 17.85 -13.06 8.46
C GLN A 176 17.54 -13.99 9.64
N ARG A 177 17.44 -13.46 10.87
CA ARG A 177 16.96 -14.24 12.03
C ARG A 177 15.47 -14.61 11.94
N GLY A 178 14.71 -13.93 11.07
CA GLY A 178 13.27 -14.10 10.93
C GLY A 178 12.44 -13.34 11.96
N ASP A 179 12.98 -12.28 12.53
CA ASP A 179 12.29 -11.47 13.53
C ASP A 179 11.06 -10.76 12.93
N TYR A 180 11.12 -10.41 11.65
CA TYR A 180 10.02 -9.80 10.86
C TYR A 180 10.13 -10.16 9.38
N SER A 181 9.05 -9.92 8.64
CA SER A 181 9.04 -9.92 7.18
C SER A 181 9.27 -8.51 6.62
N ILE A 182 9.73 -8.45 5.37
CA ILE A 182 9.90 -7.20 4.62
C ILE A 182 8.93 -7.20 3.45
N ARG A 183 8.15 -6.11 3.32
CA ARG A 183 7.28 -5.84 2.18
C ARG A 183 7.75 -4.61 1.45
N LEU A 184 8.02 -4.75 0.15
CA LEU A 184 8.43 -3.65 -0.71
C LEU A 184 7.24 -3.10 -1.48
N ASN A 185 6.96 -1.82 -1.28
CA ASN A 185 5.97 -1.08 -2.06
C ASN A 185 6.61 -0.49 -3.32
N LEU A 186 5.94 -0.67 -4.44
CA LEU A 186 6.21 -0.05 -5.73
C LEU A 186 4.97 0.71 -6.20
N GLU A 187 5.18 1.79 -6.92
CA GLU A 187 4.09 2.54 -7.55
C GLU A 187 3.75 1.92 -8.90
N GLY A 188 2.46 1.73 -9.17
CA GLY A 188 1.97 0.99 -10.32
C GLY A 188 1.89 1.79 -11.62
N PHE A 189 1.56 1.09 -12.70
CA PHE A 189 1.50 1.66 -14.04
C PHE A 189 0.17 2.38 -14.34
N PHE A 190 -0.87 2.15 -13.55
CA PHE A 190 -2.07 2.98 -13.56
C PHE A 190 -1.91 4.17 -12.61
N TRP A 191 -1.37 3.91 -11.41
CA TRP A 191 -1.21 4.92 -10.36
C TRP A 191 -0.32 6.08 -10.79
N ILE A 192 0.88 5.82 -11.31
CA ILE A 192 1.83 6.88 -11.68
C ILE A 192 1.32 7.82 -12.76
N PRO A 193 0.79 7.37 -13.91
CA PRO A 193 0.17 8.28 -14.86
C PRO A 193 -0.97 9.12 -14.26
N ARG A 194 -1.79 8.52 -13.39
CA ARG A 194 -2.86 9.22 -12.68
C ARG A 194 -2.33 10.33 -11.78
N GLU A 195 -1.27 10.07 -11.01
CA GLU A 195 -0.66 11.07 -10.14
C GLU A 195 0.00 12.21 -10.93
N LEU A 196 0.59 11.91 -12.07
CA LEU A 196 1.26 12.90 -12.92
C LEU A 196 0.28 13.77 -13.72
N LEU A 197 -0.76 13.16 -14.30
CA LEU A 197 -1.71 13.83 -15.19
C LEU A 197 -2.94 14.39 -14.47
N GLY A 198 -3.19 13.94 -13.22
CA GLY A 198 -4.47 14.13 -12.56
C GLY A 198 -5.54 13.17 -13.11
N ILE A 199 -6.58 12.90 -12.30
CA ILE A 199 -7.54 11.84 -12.61
C ILE A 199 -8.31 12.10 -13.91
N GLU A 200 -8.77 13.34 -14.12
CA GLU A 200 -9.57 13.68 -15.29
C GLU A 200 -8.77 13.52 -16.58
N LYS A 201 -7.59 14.16 -16.66
CA LYS A 201 -6.73 14.04 -17.84
C LYS A 201 -6.26 12.61 -18.06
N HIS A 202 -5.92 11.89 -17.00
CA HIS A 202 -5.52 10.49 -17.13
C HIS A 202 -6.61 9.64 -17.79
N MET A 203 -7.89 9.80 -17.38
CA MET A 203 -8.99 9.05 -17.98
C MET A 203 -9.19 9.36 -19.47
N PHE A 204 -9.03 10.60 -19.89
CA PHE A 204 -9.11 10.97 -21.30
C PHE A 204 -7.86 10.54 -22.10
N ALA A 205 -6.69 10.51 -21.47
CA ALA A 205 -5.43 10.20 -22.14
C ALA A 205 -5.38 8.78 -22.72
N PHE A 206 -6.13 7.83 -22.20
CA PHE A 206 -6.28 6.49 -22.81
C PHE A 206 -6.81 6.54 -24.24
N TYR A 207 -7.53 7.59 -24.61
CA TYR A 207 -8.14 7.78 -25.93
C TYR A 207 -7.44 8.88 -26.74
N ASP A 208 -7.07 9.96 -26.08
CA ASP A 208 -6.59 11.19 -26.74
C ASP A 208 -5.09 11.25 -26.87
N GLU A 209 -4.34 10.67 -25.90
CA GLU A 209 -2.89 10.72 -25.82
C GLU A 209 -2.29 9.35 -25.38
N PRO A 210 -2.67 8.20 -25.98
CA PRO A 210 -2.21 6.87 -25.55
C PRO A 210 -0.68 6.73 -25.63
N GLU A 211 -0.04 7.38 -26.60
CA GLU A 211 1.43 7.37 -26.73
C GLU A 211 2.12 8.06 -25.56
N LEU A 212 1.50 9.08 -24.95
CA LEU A 212 2.04 9.72 -23.73
C LEU A 212 1.98 8.75 -22.54
N LEU A 213 0.86 8.03 -22.38
CA LEU A 213 0.73 7.03 -21.34
C LEU A 213 1.77 5.91 -21.50
N HIS A 214 1.94 5.42 -22.72
CA HIS A 214 2.97 4.41 -23.00
C HIS A 214 4.38 4.94 -22.72
N ASP A 215 4.73 6.18 -23.09
CA ASP A 215 6.05 6.75 -22.81
C ASP A 215 6.30 6.93 -21.32
N ILE A 216 5.26 7.30 -20.53
CA ILE A 216 5.35 7.36 -19.06
C ILE A 216 5.60 5.95 -18.51
N CYS A 217 4.82 4.96 -18.88
CA CYS A 217 4.94 3.59 -18.39
C CYS A 217 6.27 2.93 -18.82
N GLU A 218 6.73 3.15 -20.05
CA GLU A 218 8.04 2.68 -20.52
C GLU A 218 9.19 3.30 -19.72
N TYR A 219 9.09 4.58 -19.41
CA TYR A 219 10.08 5.25 -18.58
C TYR A 219 10.10 4.68 -17.15
N VAL A 220 8.93 4.53 -16.53
CA VAL A 220 8.80 3.91 -15.20
C VAL A 220 9.39 2.51 -15.20
N LEU A 221 9.06 1.68 -16.18
CA LEU A 221 9.63 0.34 -16.32
C LEU A 221 11.15 0.40 -16.48
N SER A 222 11.67 1.37 -17.26
CA SER A 222 13.12 1.55 -17.42
C SER A 222 13.83 1.91 -16.11
N VAL A 223 13.20 2.72 -15.26
CA VAL A 223 13.71 3.05 -13.92
C VAL A 223 13.73 1.80 -13.05
N TYR A 224 12.64 1.05 -13.00
CA TYR A 224 12.58 -0.20 -12.24
C TYR A 224 13.61 -1.21 -12.73
N THR A 225 13.73 -1.46 -14.03
CA THR A 225 14.70 -2.44 -14.54
C THR A 225 16.17 -2.06 -14.27
N ARG A 226 16.48 -0.76 -14.14
CA ARG A 226 17.82 -0.28 -13.80
C ARG A 226 18.17 -0.35 -12.32
N TYR A 227 17.22 -0.06 -11.44
CA TYR A 227 17.52 0.17 -10.02
C TYR A 227 16.88 -0.87 -9.08
N LEU A 228 15.71 -1.43 -9.44
CA LEU A 228 15.01 -2.39 -8.60
C LEU A 228 15.83 -3.64 -8.29
N PRO A 229 16.60 -4.25 -9.22
CA PRO A 229 17.47 -5.37 -8.90
C PRO A 229 18.39 -5.11 -7.71
N LYS A 230 19.00 -3.93 -7.66
CA LYS A 230 19.90 -3.53 -6.55
C LYS A 230 19.16 -3.35 -5.23
N VAL A 231 17.93 -2.84 -5.29
CA VAL A 231 17.05 -2.71 -4.10
C VAL A 231 16.62 -4.08 -3.59
N LEU A 232 16.20 -4.98 -4.49
CA LEU A 232 15.82 -6.34 -4.14
C LEU A 232 16.98 -7.13 -3.51
N ASP A 233 18.19 -6.99 -4.06
CA ASP A 233 19.40 -7.61 -3.51
C ASP A 233 19.82 -7.02 -2.16
N ALA A 234 19.44 -5.77 -1.86
CA ALA A 234 19.80 -5.10 -0.61
C ALA A 234 18.78 -5.33 0.51
N CYS A 235 17.47 -5.41 0.19
CA CYS A 235 16.42 -5.55 1.21
C CYS A 235 15.84 -6.97 1.33
N HIS A 236 16.00 -7.83 0.29
CA HIS A 236 15.47 -9.21 0.25
C HIS A 236 14.00 -9.31 0.67
N PRO A 237 13.05 -8.61 0.02
CA PRO A 237 11.68 -8.55 0.47
C PRO A 237 10.99 -9.93 0.36
N ASP A 238 10.13 -10.25 1.32
CA ASP A 238 9.31 -11.47 1.31
C ASP A 238 8.08 -11.31 0.40
N LEU A 239 7.63 -10.07 0.24
CA LEU A 239 6.50 -9.69 -0.60
C LEU A 239 6.78 -8.34 -1.26
N VAL A 240 6.41 -8.22 -2.53
CA VAL A 240 6.34 -6.95 -3.26
C VAL A 240 4.88 -6.63 -3.55
N TYR A 241 4.46 -5.39 -3.38
CA TYR A 241 3.13 -4.97 -3.81
C TYR A 241 3.16 -3.68 -4.62
N MET A 242 2.25 -3.62 -5.62
CA MET A 242 2.08 -2.49 -6.53
C MET A 242 0.88 -1.67 -6.09
N MET A 243 1.06 -0.37 -5.90
CA MET A 243 -0.02 0.57 -5.61
C MET A 243 -0.71 0.97 -6.91
N GLU A 244 -2.03 0.70 -7.06
CA GLU A 244 -2.76 0.99 -8.31
C GLU A 244 -4.04 1.83 -8.15
N ASP A 245 -4.89 1.57 -7.16
CA ASP A 245 -6.15 2.30 -6.94
C ASP A 245 -6.97 2.55 -8.23
N LEU A 246 -7.17 1.50 -9.00
CA LEU A 246 -7.81 1.59 -10.32
C LEU A 246 -9.33 1.35 -10.33
N SER A 247 -9.93 1.21 -9.16
CA SER A 247 -11.37 0.95 -9.04
C SER A 247 -12.03 1.87 -8.02
N GLY A 248 -13.29 2.18 -8.28
CA GLY A 248 -14.18 2.83 -7.32
C GLY A 248 -15.23 1.85 -6.81
N LYS A 249 -16.20 2.37 -6.03
CA LYS A 249 -17.31 1.57 -5.49
C LYS A 249 -18.17 0.93 -6.59
N ASP A 250 -18.26 1.56 -7.73
CA ASP A 250 -19.12 1.13 -8.85
C ASP A 250 -18.36 0.26 -9.88
N GLY A 251 -17.11 -0.09 -9.59
CA GLY A 251 -16.30 -0.94 -10.45
C GLY A 251 -14.99 -0.29 -10.94
N PRO A 252 -14.27 -0.98 -11.84
CA PRO A 252 -13.01 -0.50 -12.41
C PRO A 252 -13.17 0.77 -13.25
N MET A 253 -12.19 1.65 -13.20
CA MET A 253 -12.14 2.90 -13.99
C MET A 253 -11.78 2.65 -15.45
N ILE A 254 -11.16 1.52 -15.78
CA ILE A 254 -10.75 1.13 -17.12
C ILE A 254 -11.26 -0.27 -17.46
N SER A 255 -11.38 -0.58 -18.76
CA SER A 255 -11.76 -1.91 -19.22
C SER A 255 -10.62 -2.93 -19.03
N GLY A 256 -10.97 -4.23 -19.10
CA GLY A 256 -9.96 -5.31 -19.08
C GLY A 256 -8.95 -5.21 -20.22
N ASP A 257 -9.40 -4.82 -21.42
CA ASP A 257 -8.51 -4.64 -22.58
C ASP A 257 -7.55 -3.48 -22.37
N MET A 258 -8.03 -2.35 -21.83
CA MET A 258 -7.17 -1.21 -21.46
C MET A 258 -6.18 -1.59 -20.36
N PHE A 259 -6.61 -2.36 -19.36
CA PHE A 259 -5.69 -2.87 -18.35
C PHE A 259 -4.60 -3.75 -18.98
N ASP A 260 -4.98 -4.68 -19.85
CA ASP A 260 -4.02 -5.58 -20.50
C ASP A 260 -2.95 -4.81 -21.29
N GLU A 261 -3.37 -3.73 -21.97
CA GLU A 261 -2.48 -2.88 -22.79
C GLU A 261 -1.62 -1.94 -21.95
N PHE A 262 -2.22 -1.17 -21.03
CA PHE A 262 -1.54 -0.06 -20.35
C PHE A 262 -0.95 -0.40 -18.97
N VAL A 263 -1.31 -1.54 -18.39
CA VAL A 263 -0.83 -1.99 -17.07
C VAL A 263 -0.24 -3.40 -17.16
N GLY A 264 -1.04 -4.36 -17.59
CA GLY A 264 -0.69 -5.78 -17.62
C GLY A 264 0.54 -6.10 -18.47
N ALA A 265 0.69 -5.43 -19.62
CA ALA A 265 1.86 -5.59 -20.48
C ALA A 265 3.17 -5.17 -19.79
N TYR A 266 3.13 -4.16 -18.94
CA TYR A 266 4.28 -3.71 -18.16
C TYR A 266 4.57 -4.63 -16.99
N TYR A 267 3.53 -5.16 -16.31
CA TYR A 267 3.68 -6.18 -15.28
C TYR A 267 4.36 -7.43 -15.79
N GLN A 268 3.96 -7.92 -16.97
CA GLN A 268 4.56 -9.11 -17.58
C GLN A 268 6.07 -8.93 -17.88
N ARG A 269 6.55 -7.70 -17.99
CA ARG A 269 7.97 -7.36 -18.18
C ARG A 269 8.70 -7.11 -16.86
N LEU A 270 8.03 -6.57 -15.86
CA LEU A 270 8.62 -6.25 -14.54
C LEU A 270 8.65 -7.46 -13.61
N PHE A 271 7.57 -8.25 -13.52
CA PHE A 271 7.45 -9.31 -12.53
C PHE A 271 8.49 -10.44 -12.67
N PRO A 272 8.94 -10.84 -13.88
CA PRO A 272 10.07 -11.75 -14.00
C PRO A 272 11.33 -11.24 -13.29
N VAL A 273 11.64 -9.93 -13.40
CA VAL A 273 12.79 -9.33 -12.71
C VAL A 273 12.65 -9.48 -11.20
N ILE A 274 11.46 -9.22 -10.65
CA ILE A 274 11.18 -9.37 -9.22
C ILE A 274 11.33 -10.84 -8.78
N ARG A 275 10.79 -11.77 -9.56
CA ARG A 275 10.87 -13.23 -9.28
C ARG A 275 12.31 -13.77 -9.32
N GLU A 276 13.12 -13.30 -10.27
CA GLU A 276 14.54 -13.71 -10.40
C GLU A 276 15.36 -13.34 -9.15
N HIS A 277 14.94 -12.32 -8.38
CA HIS A 277 15.55 -11.94 -7.10
C HIS A 277 14.91 -12.63 -5.87
N GLY A 278 14.15 -13.72 -6.09
CA GLY A 278 13.67 -14.61 -5.04
C GLY A 278 12.38 -14.19 -4.33
N VAL A 279 11.68 -13.17 -4.83
CA VAL A 279 10.39 -12.75 -4.27
C VAL A 279 9.29 -13.75 -4.62
N GLY A 280 8.73 -14.39 -3.60
CA GLY A 280 7.69 -15.40 -3.74
C GLY A 280 6.29 -14.85 -4.00
N ASN A 281 5.99 -13.66 -3.49
CA ASN A 281 4.65 -13.09 -3.50
C ASN A 281 4.63 -11.69 -4.12
N ILE A 282 3.79 -11.51 -5.15
CA ILE A 282 3.53 -10.20 -5.79
C ILE A 282 2.06 -9.87 -5.62
N PHE A 283 1.78 -8.78 -4.91
CA PHE A 283 0.44 -8.31 -4.59
C PHE A 283 0.12 -6.99 -5.32
N VAL A 284 -1.15 -6.65 -5.33
CA VAL A 284 -1.62 -5.31 -5.73
C VAL A 284 -2.39 -4.71 -4.58
N ASP A 285 -2.08 -3.45 -4.27
CA ASP A 285 -2.82 -2.58 -3.38
C ASP A 285 -3.79 -1.77 -4.23
N THR A 286 -5.08 -2.03 -4.05
CA THR A 286 -6.13 -1.33 -4.80
C THR A 286 -7.43 -1.35 -4.03
N ASP A 287 -8.04 -0.19 -3.92
CA ASP A 287 -9.35 -0.01 -3.32
C ASP A 287 -10.48 -0.25 -4.34
N GLY A 288 -11.72 -0.17 -3.88
CA GLY A 288 -12.91 -0.27 -4.71
C GLY A 288 -13.31 -1.70 -5.07
N ASP A 289 -14.32 -1.83 -5.95
CA ASP A 289 -14.76 -3.12 -6.52
C ASP A 289 -13.96 -3.45 -7.78
N PHE A 290 -12.95 -4.26 -7.65
CA PHE A 290 -12.14 -4.76 -8.76
C PHE A 290 -12.38 -6.24 -9.08
N MET A 291 -13.49 -6.83 -8.62
CA MET A 291 -13.82 -8.24 -8.83
C MET A 291 -13.71 -8.66 -10.31
N MET A 292 -14.13 -7.80 -11.22
CA MET A 292 -14.07 -8.06 -12.65
C MET A 292 -12.65 -8.04 -13.23
N MET A 293 -11.70 -7.36 -12.57
CA MET A 293 -10.32 -7.21 -13.02
C MET A 293 -9.39 -8.30 -12.49
N ILE A 294 -9.80 -9.08 -11.51
CA ILE A 294 -8.98 -10.16 -10.95
C ILE A 294 -8.39 -11.08 -12.03
N PRO A 295 -9.17 -11.54 -13.05
CA PRO A 295 -8.60 -12.39 -14.11
C PRO A 295 -7.47 -11.74 -14.90
N ASN A 296 -7.55 -10.42 -15.17
CA ASN A 296 -6.51 -9.66 -15.87
C ASN A 296 -5.24 -9.55 -15.02
N PHE A 297 -5.39 -9.24 -13.72
CA PHE A 297 -4.27 -9.22 -12.78
C PHE A 297 -3.58 -10.59 -12.65
N LEU A 298 -4.34 -11.67 -12.51
CA LEU A 298 -3.79 -13.03 -12.45
C LEU A 298 -3.04 -13.39 -13.74
N LYS A 299 -3.59 -13.04 -14.91
CA LYS A 299 -2.93 -13.20 -16.21
C LYS A 299 -1.60 -12.44 -16.28
N ALA A 300 -1.52 -11.27 -15.63
CA ALA A 300 -0.32 -10.46 -15.55
C ALA A 300 0.72 -10.99 -14.53
N GLY A 301 0.36 -11.96 -13.67
CA GLY A 301 1.28 -12.61 -12.73
C GLY A 301 1.15 -12.15 -11.28
N VAL A 302 0.04 -11.50 -10.90
CA VAL A 302 -0.29 -11.13 -9.52
C VAL A 302 -0.72 -12.38 -8.74
N ASP A 303 -0.28 -12.51 -7.48
CA ASP A 303 -0.64 -13.64 -6.59
C ASP A 303 -1.77 -13.30 -5.63
N GLY A 304 -1.95 -12.03 -5.30
CA GLY A 304 -2.92 -11.61 -4.30
C GLY A 304 -3.16 -10.12 -4.23
N PHE A 305 -4.05 -9.73 -3.31
CA PHE A 305 -4.49 -8.35 -3.16
C PHE A 305 -4.57 -7.92 -1.70
N LEU A 306 -4.45 -6.61 -1.51
CA LEU A 306 -4.79 -5.88 -0.29
C LEU A 306 -5.48 -4.55 -0.69
N PRO A 307 -6.27 -3.91 0.17
CA PRO A 307 -6.75 -4.39 1.48
C PRO A 307 -8.08 -5.13 1.40
N MET A 308 -8.68 -5.32 0.22
CA MET A 308 -9.98 -5.99 0.00
C MET A 308 -11.15 -5.25 0.63
N ASP A 309 -11.43 -4.03 0.13
CA ASP A 309 -12.50 -3.17 0.68
C ASP A 309 -13.89 -3.81 0.62
N VAL A 310 -14.31 -4.38 1.74
CA VAL A 310 -15.59 -5.09 1.88
C VAL A 310 -16.77 -4.17 1.60
N ASN A 311 -16.66 -2.89 1.98
CA ASN A 311 -17.74 -1.91 1.82
C ASN A 311 -17.85 -1.39 0.38
N ALA A 312 -16.85 -1.60 -0.43
CA ALA A 312 -16.90 -1.35 -1.88
C ALA A 312 -17.35 -2.57 -2.68
N GLY A 313 -17.47 -3.76 -2.08
CA GLY A 313 -17.97 -4.96 -2.76
C GLY A 313 -17.01 -6.16 -2.74
N MET A 314 -15.76 -6.00 -2.23
CA MET A 314 -14.76 -7.05 -2.18
C MET A 314 -14.98 -8.02 -1.01
N ASP A 315 -16.09 -8.78 -1.07
CA ASP A 315 -16.36 -9.84 -0.10
C ASP A 315 -15.41 -11.02 -0.33
N ILE A 316 -14.46 -11.22 0.58
CA ILE A 316 -13.42 -12.25 0.46
C ILE A 316 -13.95 -13.68 0.39
N VAL A 317 -15.16 -13.95 0.92
CA VAL A 317 -15.80 -15.26 0.80
C VAL A 317 -16.14 -15.51 -0.66
N LYS A 318 -16.80 -14.56 -1.32
CA LYS A 318 -17.14 -14.66 -2.75
C LYS A 318 -15.90 -14.65 -3.64
N VAL A 319 -14.88 -13.87 -3.27
CA VAL A 319 -13.60 -13.85 -3.98
C VAL A 319 -12.96 -15.22 -3.95
N ARG A 320 -12.84 -15.85 -2.78
CA ARG A 320 -12.22 -17.16 -2.61
C ARG A 320 -13.03 -18.30 -3.26
N GLU A 321 -14.37 -18.22 -3.26
CA GLU A 321 -15.22 -19.15 -4.01
C GLU A 321 -14.91 -19.13 -5.51
N ARG A 322 -14.65 -17.94 -6.07
CA ARG A 322 -14.37 -17.78 -7.49
C ARG A 322 -12.90 -17.99 -7.86
N PHE A 323 -11.98 -17.64 -6.94
CA PHE A 323 -10.54 -17.72 -7.11
C PHE A 323 -9.89 -18.42 -5.90
N PRO A 324 -9.95 -19.78 -5.84
CA PRO A 324 -9.54 -20.54 -4.64
C PRO A 324 -8.07 -20.37 -4.22
N GLU A 325 -7.20 -20.09 -5.19
CA GLU A 325 -5.75 -19.93 -4.94
C GLU A 325 -5.31 -18.48 -4.72
N LEU A 326 -6.24 -17.52 -4.79
CA LEU A 326 -5.93 -16.12 -4.61
C LEU A 326 -5.48 -15.84 -3.17
N LYS A 327 -4.32 -15.24 -3.02
CA LYS A 327 -3.81 -14.80 -1.71
C LYS A 327 -4.44 -13.46 -1.30
N ILE A 328 -4.70 -13.30 -0.01
CA ILE A 328 -5.44 -12.14 0.50
C ILE A 328 -4.75 -11.58 1.75
N ILE A 329 -4.68 -10.25 1.85
CA ILE A 329 -4.34 -9.51 3.06
C ILE A 329 -5.43 -8.48 3.29
N GLY A 330 -6.03 -8.43 4.50
CA GLY A 330 -7.12 -7.51 4.82
C GLY A 330 -8.49 -8.17 4.86
N GLY A 331 -9.51 -7.54 4.30
CA GLY A 331 -10.85 -8.12 4.09
C GLY A 331 -11.70 -8.37 5.32
N TYR A 332 -11.28 -7.90 6.50
CA TYR A 332 -12.14 -7.79 7.68
C TYR A 332 -12.85 -6.43 7.64
N ASN A 333 -14.18 -6.41 7.69
CA ASN A 333 -14.93 -5.15 7.64
C ASN A 333 -14.64 -4.27 8.85
N LYS A 334 -13.82 -3.22 8.66
CA LYS A 334 -13.40 -2.26 9.69
C LYS A 334 -14.55 -1.60 10.45
N LEU A 335 -15.72 -1.44 9.80
CA LEU A 335 -16.88 -0.81 10.44
C LEU A 335 -17.45 -1.65 11.58
N MET A 336 -17.29 -2.96 11.53
CA MET A 336 -17.77 -3.88 12.59
C MET A 336 -17.06 -3.63 13.92
N ILE A 337 -15.84 -3.08 13.90
CA ILE A 337 -15.12 -2.73 15.13
C ILE A 337 -15.85 -1.61 15.89
N ALA A 338 -16.46 -0.66 15.17
CA ALA A 338 -17.23 0.42 15.79
C ALA A 338 -18.58 -0.06 16.37
N GLU A 339 -19.17 -1.11 15.77
CA GLU A 339 -20.49 -1.63 16.14
C GLU A 339 -20.48 -2.49 17.42
N GLY A 340 -19.29 -2.90 17.90
CA GLY A 340 -19.14 -3.61 19.17
C GLY A 340 -18.91 -5.12 19.06
N LYS A 341 -18.75 -5.75 20.21
CA LYS A 341 -18.26 -7.13 20.34
C LYS A 341 -19.06 -8.17 19.55
N GLU A 342 -20.38 -8.06 19.56
CA GLU A 342 -21.25 -8.99 18.82
C GLU A 342 -21.06 -8.87 17.30
N ALA A 343 -20.89 -7.66 16.77
CA ALA A 343 -20.61 -7.42 15.36
C ALA A 343 -19.21 -7.91 14.98
N ILE A 344 -18.23 -7.70 15.86
CA ILE A 344 -16.87 -8.22 15.70
C ILE A 344 -16.88 -9.74 15.59
N ASP A 345 -17.58 -10.43 16.49
CA ASP A 345 -17.66 -11.90 16.47
C ASP A 345 -18.32 -12.42 15.21
N LYS A 346 -19.45 -11.84 14.79
CA LYS A 346 -20.14 -12.22 13.55
C LYS A 346 -19.26 -12.06 12.31
N GLU A 347 -18.45 -11.01 12.27
CA GLU A 347 -17.54 -10.78 11.15
C GLU A 347 -16.41 -11.83 11.13
N PHE A 348 -15.84 -12.18 12.28
CA PHE A 348 -14.91 -13.29 12.37
C PHE A 348 -15.52 -14.64 11.99
N GLU A 349 -16.77 -14.91 12.38
CA GLU A 349 -17.51 -16.12 11.97
C GLU A 349 -17.67 -16.17 10.44
N ARG A 350 -17.95 -15.04 9.79
CA ARG A 350 -18.09 -14.94 8.33
C ARG A 350 -16.80 -15.32 7.60
N ILE A 351 -15.64 -14.82 8.06
CA ILE A 351 -14.35 -15.02 7.38
C ILE A 351 -13.61 -16.29 7.82
N LEU A 352 -14.01 -16.92 8.92
CA LEU A 352 -13.35 -18.10 9.48
C LEU A 352 -13.12 -19.25 8.48
N PRO A 353 -14.07 -19.58 7.58
CA PRO A 353 -13.82 -20.60 6.56
C PRO A 353 -12.62 -20.29 5.67
N ILE A 354 -12.38 -19.01 5.37
CA ILE A 354 -11.24 -18.57 4.53
C ILE A 354 -9.93 -18.65 5.33
N VAL A 355 -9.96 -18.30 6.62
CA VAL A 355 -8.81 -18.46 7.52
C VAL A 355 -8.36 -19.92 7.57
N ARG A 356 -9.29 -20.86 7.68
CA ARG A 356 -9.00 -22.30 7.73
C ARG A 356 -8.38 -22.84 6.46
N GLN A 357 -8.73 -22.30 5.31
CA GLN A 357 -8.14 -22.65 4.03
C GLN A 357 -6.66 -22.21 3.92
N GLY A 358 -6.23 -21.17 4.65
CA GLY A 358 -4.92 -20.55 4.44
C GLY A 358 -4.87 -19.56 3.26
N GLY A 359 -3.68 -19.10 2.90
CA GLY A 359 -3.52 -18.08 1.86
C GLY A 359 -4.12 -16.72 2.25
N TYR A 360 -4.31 -16.47 3.56
CA TYR A 360 -5.04 -15.32 4.05
C TYR A 360 -4.47 -14.77 5.37
N ILE A 361 -4.05 -13.53 5.34
CA ILE A 361 -3.72 -12.74 6.53
C ILE A 361 -4.88 -11.81 6.83
N VAL A 362 -5.52 -12.03 7.97
CA VAL A 362 -6.65 -11.21 8.42
C VAL A 362 -6.16 -9.86 8.91
N GLY A 363 -6.74 -8.81 8.43
CA GLY A 363 -6.61 -7.44 8.90
C GLY A 363 -7.82 -6.62 8.49
N ALA A 364 -7.97 -5.42 9.02
CA ALA A 364 -9.03 -4.52 8.60
C ALA A 364 -8.92 -4.20 7.10
N ASP A 365 -10.06 -4.11 6.42
CA ASP A 365 -10.18 -3.83 4.98
C ASP A 365 -9.75 -2.40 4.60
N HIS A 366 -9.38 -1.59 5.53
CA HIS A 366 -8.72 -0.28 5.45
C HIS A 366 -8.41 0.22 6.87
N GLN A 367 -7.90 1.44 7.04
CA GLN A 367 -7.58 1.99 8.36
C GLN A 367 -8.79 1.96 9.31
N VAL A 368 -8.54 1.57 10.56
CA VAL A 368 -9.58 1.55 11.60
C VAL A 368 -10.14 2.97 11.84
N PRO A 369 -11.48 3.15 11.73
CA PRO A 369 -12.09 4.48 11.75
C PRO A 369 -12.12 5.09 13.16
N PRO A 370 -12.22 6.44 13.27
CA PRO A 370 -12.34 7.14 14.55
C PRO A 370 -13.60 6.77 15.36
N SER A 371 -14.60 6.16 14.72
CA SER A 371 -15.80 5.65 15.39
C SER A 371 -15.52 4.40 16.24
N ALA A 372 -14.44 3.68 16.02
CA ALA A 372 -14.05 2.53 16.84
C ALA A 372 -13.51 3.00 18.20
N SER A 373 -13.96 2.39 19.30
CA SER A 373 -13.40 2.61 20.63
C SER A 373 -12.15 1.76 20.86
N LEU A 374 -11.27 2.18 21.78
CA LEU A 374 -10.12 1.39 22.19
C LEU A 374 -10.54 0.03 22.78
N GLU A 375 -11.66 -0.02 23.52
CA GLU A 375 -12.18 -1.28 24.07
C GLU A 375 -12.54 -2.26 22.96
N ASN A 376 -13.28 -1.81 21.93
CA ASN A 376 -13.65 -2.63 20.80
C ASN A 376 -12.45 -3.05 19.97
N TYR A 377 -11.49 -2.13 19.74
CA TYR A 377 -10.28 -2.44 19.00
C TYR A 377 -9.42 -3.50 19.71
N ARG A 378 -9.24 -3.40 21.03
CA ARG A 378 -8.57 -4.45 21.82
C ARG A 378 -9.32 -5.79 21.77
N TYR A 379 -10.65 -5.74 21.78
CA TYR A 379 -11.45 -6.95 21.65
C TYR A 379 -11.27 -7.59 20.26
N TYR A 380 -11.30 -6.78 19.19
CA TYR A 380 -11.01 -7.23 17.83
C TYR A 380 -9.63 -7.91 17.75
N ILE A 381 -8.58 -7.31 18.28
CA ILE A 381 -7.24 -7.90 18.29
C ILE A 381 -7.19 -9.21 19.07
N SER A 382 -7.83 -9.26 20.23
CA SER A 382 -7.93 -10.51 21.01
C SER A 382 -8.60 -11.63 20.21
N ARG A 383 -9.69 -11.32 19.52
CA ARG A 383 -10.39 -12.27 18.64
C ARG A 383 -9.56 -12.67 17.42
N LEU A 384 -8.81 -11.71 16.84
CA LEU A 384 -7.88 -11.97 15.76
C LEU A 384 -6.84 -13.03 16.16
N HIS A 385 -6.22 -12.88 17.32
CA HIS A 385 -5.27 -13.87 17.86
C HIS A 385 -5.89 -15.27 18.03
N GLU A 386 -7.17 -15.34 18.47
CA GLU A 386 -7.85 -16.62 18.62
C GLU A 386 -8.19 -17.29 17.29
N VAL A 387 -8.69 -16.49 16.34
CA VAL A 387 -9.09 -16.97 15.01
C VAL A 387 -7.87 -17.44 14.21
N MET A 388 -6.77 -16.71 14.28
CA MET A 388 -5.55 -17.08 13.54
C MET A 388 -4.88 -18.38 14.04
N LYS A 389 -5.24 -18.91 15.21
CA LYS A 389 -4.86 -20.27 15.63
C LYS A 389 -5.47 -21.37 14.76
N GLN A 390 -6.50 -21.05 13.97
CA GLN A 390 -7.19 -21.99 13.08
C GLN A 390 -6.69 -21.91 11.64
N CYS A 391 -5.68 -21.07 11.35
CA CYS A 391 -5.14 -20.91 10.01
C CYS A 391 -4.62 -22.23 9.45
N GLY A 392 -5.03 -22.57 8.22
CA GLY A 392 -4.61 -23.79 7.53
C GLY A 392 -5.11 -25.08 8.20
N SER A 393 -6.14 -25.06 9.03
CA SER A 393 -6.63 -26.26 9.74
C SER A 393 -7.41 -27.20 8.84
N ASP A 394 -7.90 -26.76 7.71
CA ASP A 394 -8.62 -27.58 6.71
C ASP A 394 -7.68 -28.23 5.66
N LEU A 395 -6.36 -28.03 5.77
CA LEU A 395 -5.34 -28.56 4.86
C LEU A 395 -4.83 -29.94 5.26
#